data_27e4ae4eb34bbb1391fb65bc4c367a0e
#
_entry.id   27e4ae4eb34bbb1391fb65bc4c367a0e
#
_cell.length_a   1.000
_cell.length_b   1.000
_cell.length_c   1.000
_cell.angle_alpha   90.00
_cell.angle_beta   90.00
_cell.angle_gamma   90.00
#
_symmetry.space_group_name_H-M   'P 1'
#
loop_
_entity.id
_entity.type
_entity.pdbx_description
1 polymer ?
#
loop_
_entity_poly.entity_id
_entity_poly.type
_entity_poly.pdbx_seq_one_letter_code
_entity_poly.pdbx_strand_id
1 'polypeptide(L)'
;MKHLLQKTLALALALAAVTSSGIASAQEIREHAFKVSQANPKGHPLVTGGEKFAELVAAKSGGKMKLNLFPGGVLGSDAASVSALQGGTIEIVVLNSGILASQVKDFAIYDFPFLFANAKEADAVVDGPFGQKLHAKLQEKGMVGLAYWELGFRQMTNSKRPLNKVEDIAGLKLRVIPNTINIDWVKALDGNPTPLAFTELYSALEQKAVDGQENPLSVILANKFFEVQKYLAITNHQYNPQSVIFSKKVWDTLNAAEKKVLQDAANEAAKYERQVSRDADAGTLDQLKKAGMQVSEFSAAETAKLRERMKPVITKNGEAIPDTVKDMLAELDKLRK
;
A
#
# COMPACT_ATOMS: atom_id res chain seq x y z
N MET A 1 24.80 72.24 18.23
CA MET A 1 25.54 71.18 17.61
C MET A 1 25.37 69.80 18.32
N LYS A 2 25.36 69.73 19.66
CA LYS A 2 25.21 68.43 20.38
C LYS A 2 23.88 67.71 20.17
N HIS A 3 22.77 68.41 19.96
CA HIS A 3 21.43 67.78 19.77
C HIS A 3 21.22 67.24 18.33
N LEU A 4 21.99 67.69 17.33
CA LEU A 4 21.89 67.18 15.99
C LEU A 4 22.65 65.85 15.80
N LEU A 5 23.80 65.68 16.52
CA LEU A 5 24.57 64.43 16.53
C LEU A 5 23.85 63.26 17.22
N GLN A 6 23.06 63.55 18.27
CA GLN A 6 22.29 62.52 18.97
C GLN A 6 21.11 61.97 18.15
N LYS A 7 20.49 62.81 17.32
CA LYS A 7 19.38 62.36 16.45
C LYS A 7 19.85 61.52 15.26
N THR A 8 21.03 61.82 14.71
CA THR A 8 21.62 61.01 13.63
C THR A 8 22.12 59.64 14.11
N LEU A 9 22.65 59.57 15.37
CA LEU A 9 23.09 58.31 15.91
C LEU A 9 21.92 57.37 16.25
N ALA A 10 20.78 57.93 16.74
CA ALA A 10 19.57 57.16 17.03
C ALA A 10 18.90 56.60 15.72
N LEU A 11 18.97 57.34 14.62
CA LEU A 11 18.42 56.91 13.34
C LEU A 11 19.25 55.79 12.70
N ALA A 12 20.58 55.82 12.86
CA ALA A 12 21.49 54.82 12.36
C ALA A 12 21.37 53.47 13.14
N LEU A 13 21.11 53.51 14.46
CA LEU A 13 20.84 52.30 15.26
C LEU A 13 19.45 51.71 14.98
N ALA A 14 18.43 52.52 14.62
CA ALA A 14 17.12 51.99 14.26
C ALA A 14 17.12 51.33 12.85
N LEU A 15 17.95 51.77 11.92
CA LEU A 15 18.09 51.13 10.61
C LEU A 15 18.88 49.82 10.66
N ALA A 16 19.79 49.64 11.60
CA ALA A 16 20.55 48.39 11.79
C ALA A 16 19.72 47.29 12.46
N ALA A 17 18.63 47.63 13.15
CA ALA A 17 17.75 46.64 13.83
C ALA A 17 16.69 46.02 12.91
N VAL A 18 16.47 46.54 11.69
CA VAL A 18 15.42 46.04 10.76
C VAL A 18 15.96 45.04 9.76
N THR A 19 17.27 44.88 9.66
CA THR A 19 17.88 43.94 8.68
C THR A 19 18.19 42.53 9.25
N SER A 20 17.87 42.26 10.53
CA SER A 20 17.90 40.92 11.09
C SER A 20 16.54 40.21 11.02
N SER A 21 15.73 40.47 9.97
CA SER A 21 14.69 39.55 9.53
C SER A 21 15.42 38.27 9.15
N GLY A 22 15.39 37.28 10.03
CA GLY A 22 16.03 35.99 9.82
C GLY A 22 15.62 35.46 8.47
N ILE A 23 16.52 35.50 7.51
CA ILE A 23 16.47 34.64 6.35
C ILE A 23 16.52 33.25 6.98
N ALA A 24 15.35 32.62 7.16
CA ALA A 24 15.30 31.18 7.44
C ALA A 24 16.11 30.55 6.30
N SER A 25 17.38 30.21 6.59
CA SER A 25 18.25 29.54 5.63
C SER A 25 17.50 28.30 5.22
N ALA A 26 16.96 28.31 4.00
CA ALA A 26 16.36 27.13 3.42
C ALA A 26 17.44 26.04 3.50
N GLN A 27 17.22 25.01 4.33
CA GLN A 27 18.20 23.95 4.50
C GLN A 27 18.51 23.37 3.14
N GLU A 28 19.79 23.35 2.77
CA GLU A 28 20.23 22.88 1.46
C GLU A 28 19.90 21.40 1.31
N ILE A 29 19.29 21.03 0.19
CA ILE A 29 19.04 19.64 -0.17
C ILE A 29 20.38 19.03 -0.60
N ARG A 30 20.79 17.94 0.06
CA ARG A 30 21.99 17.17 -0.25
C ARG A 30 21.73 16.15 -1.34
N GLU A 31 22.78 15.63 -1.93
CA GLU A 31 22.67 14.52 -2.88
C GLU A 31 22.34 13.21 -2.16
N HIS A 32 21.29 12.53 -2.65
CA HIS A 32 20.85 11.24 -2.16
C HIS A 32 20.43 10.32 -3.31
N ALA A 33 20.66 9.03 -3.13
CA ALA A 33 20.15 7.97 -4.00
C ALA A 33 19.49 6.89 -3.12
N PHE A 34 18.17 6.77 -3.22
CA PHE A 34 17.40 5.84 -2.42
C PHE A 34 16.90 4.67 -3.26
N LYS A 35 16.98 3.45 -2.73
CA LYS A 35 16.42 2.26 -3.35
C LYS A 35 14.95 2.13 -3.00
N VAL A 36 14.13 1.81 -4.00
CA VAL A 36 12.70 1.54 -3.85
C VAL A 36 12.44 0.08 -4.20
N SER A 37 12.06 -0.73 -3.23
CA SER A 37 11.68 -2.14 -3.42
C SER A 37 10.18 -2.26 -3.68
N GLN A 38 9.82 -3.03 -4.71
CA GLN A 38 8.44 -3.36 -5.07
C GLN A 38 8.35 -4.80 -5.55
N ALA A 39 7.35 -5.56 -5.08
CA ALA A 39 7.17 -6.96 -5.46
C ALA A 39 6.54 -7.14 -6.85
N ASN A 40 5.72 -6.18 -7.33
CA ASN A 40 5.10 -6.23 -8.64
C ASN A 40 6.09 -5.94 -9.76
N PRO A 41 5.95 -6.57 -10.96
CA PRO A 41 6.86 -6.41 -12.08
C PRO A 41 6.62 -5.09 -12.83
N LYS A 42 7.59 -4.74 -13.67
CA LYS A 42 7.47 -3.60 -14.59
C LYS A 42 6.21 -3.73 -15.45
N GLY A 43 5.49 -2.63 -15.64
CA GLY A 43 4.20 -2.59 -16.33
C GLY A 43 3.00 -2.66 -15.39
N HIS A 44 3.18 -3.00 -14.11
CA HIS A 44 2.11 -2.90 -13.12
C HIS A 44 1.90 -1.42 -12.68
N PRO A 45 0.66 -0.97 -12.43
CA PRO A 45 0.36 0.41 -11.98
C PRO A 45 1.20 0.90 -10.80
N LEU A 46 1.46 0.06 -9.79
CA LEU A 46 2.34 0.41 -8.67
C LEU A 46 3.76 0.78 -9.11
N VAL A 47 4.29 0.15 -10.15
CA VAL A 47 5.63 0.50 -10.67
C VAL A 47 5.59 1.83 -11.42
N THR A 48 4.52 2.07 -12.19
CA THR A 48 4.27 3.37 -12.83
C THR A 48 4.12 4.48 -11.80
N GLY A 49 3.43 4.21 -10.68
CA GLY A 49 3.39 5.12 -9.52
C GLY A 49 4.77 5.39 -8.92
N GLY A 50 5.61 4.35 -8.81
CA GLY A 50 7.00 4.45 -8.37
C GLY A 50 7.86 5.30 -9.31
N GLU A 51 7.69 5.14 -10.62
CA GLU A 51 8.36 5.98 -11.64
C GLU A 51 7.95 7.45 -11.48
N LYS A 52 6.65 7.72 -11.27
CA LYS A 52 6.15 9.07 -10.99
C LYS A 52 6.69 9.64 -9.68
N PHE A 53 6.78 8.85 -8.64
CA PHE A 53 7.38 9.25 -7.38
C PHE A 53 8.85 9.64 -7.57
N ALA A 54 9.62 8.86 -8.33
CA ALA A 54 11.03 9.17 -8.65
C ALA A 54 11.17 10.46 -9.45
N GLU A 55 10.33 10.68 -10.46
CA GLU A 55 10.25 11.93 -11.23
C GLU A 55 10.01 13.14 -10.32
N LEU A 56 9.00 13.05 -9.44
CA LEU A 56 8.62 14.13 -8.54
C LEU A 56 9.71 14.45 -7.52
N VAL A 57 10.36 13.42 -6.94
CA VAL A 57 11.48 13.61 -6.01
C VAL A 57 12.64 14.31 -6.72
N ALA A 58 13.01 13.89 -7.92
CA ALA A 58 14.06 14.52 -8.70
C ALA A 58 13.70 15.99 -9.03
N ALA A 59 12.49 16.24 -9.51
CA ALA A 59 12.05 17.60 -9.86
C ALA A 59 12.04 18.53 -8.63
N LYS A 60 11.44 18.10 -7.51
CA LYS A 60 11.31 18.92 -6.29
C LYS A 60 12.66 19.15 -5.58
N SER A 61 13.65 18.27 -5.80
CA SER A 61 15.00 18.39 -5.22
C SER A 61 16.01 19.08 -6.14
N GLY A 62 15.60 19.52 -7.34
CA GLY A 62 16.54 20.05 -8.34
C GLY A 62 17.54 19.01 -8.83
N GLY A 63 17.14 17.73 -8.88
CA GLY A 63 17.96 16.60 -9.33
C GLY A 63 18.90 16.03 -8.27
N LYS A 64 18.95 16.60 -7.07
CA LYS A 64 19.84 16.16 -5.98
C LYS A 64 19.40 14.86 -5.32
N MET A 65 18.10 14.58 -5.26
CA MET A 65 17.58 13.33 -4.70
C MET A 65 17.05 12.44 -5.84
N LYS A 66 17.46 11.17 -5.82
CA LYS A 66 17.08 10.19 -6.85
C LYS A 66 16.49 8.93 -6.20
N LEU A 67 15.45 8.37 -6.82
CA LEU A 67 14.90 7.08 -6.44
C LEU A 67 15.26 6.05 -7.52
N ASN A 68 15.91 4.97 -7.09
CA ASN A 68 16.26 3.83 -7.93
C ASN A 68 15.24 2.71 -7.68
N LEU A 69 14.41 2.41 -8.68
CA LEU A 69 13.34 1.42 -8.55
C LEU A 69 13.87 0.01 -8.81
N PHE A 70 13.45 -0.91 -7.95
CA PHE A 70 13.74 -2.34 -8.03
C PHE A 70 12.42 -3.14 -8.00
N PRO A 71 11.69 -3.18 -9.14
CA PRO A 71 10.43 -3.92 -9.26
C PRO A 71 10.66 -5.43 -9.39
N GLY A 72 9.58 -6.22 -9.23
CA GLY A 72 9.61 -7.68 -9.44
C GLY A 72 10.23 -8.47 -8.29
N GLY A 73 10.35 -7.88 -7.10
CA GLY A 73 10.89 -8.57 -5.93
C GLY A 73 12.39 -8.88 -5.99
N VAL A 74 13.15 -8.19 -6.85
CA VAL A 74 14.60 -8.43 -7.05
C VAL A 74 15.44 -8.13 -5.79
N LEU A 75 14.91 -7.33 -4.84
CA LEU A 75 15.54 -7.08 -3.55
C LEU A 75 15.03 -8.03 -2.44
N GLY A 76 14.22 -9.01 -2.79
CA GLY A 76 13.65 -10.01 -1.89
C GLY A 76 12.13 -9.91 -1.74
N SER A 77 11.57 -10.78 -0.89
CA SER A 77 10.15 -10.76 -0.54
C SER A 77 9.79 -9.49 0.25
N ASP A 78 8.48 -9.18 0.38
CA ASP A 78 8.04 -8.04 1.18
C ASP A 78 8.57 -8.09 2.62
N ALA A 79 8.55 -9.25 3.27
CA ALA A 79 9.05 -9.42 4.62
C ALA A 79 10.58 -9.17 4.71
N ALA A 80 11.34 -9.66 3.73
CA ALA A 80 12.79 -9.40 3.63
C ALA A 80 13.08 -7.91 3.38
N SER A 81 12.28 -7.28 2.50
CA SER A 81 12.38 -5.84 2.22
C SER A 81 12.07 -4.98 3.44
N VAL A 82 11.06 -5.34 4.26
CA VAL A 82 10.77 -4.66 5.53
C VAL A 82 11.97 -4.77 6.49
N SER A 83 12.54 -5.96 6.64
CA SER A 83 13.72 -6.14 7.50
C SER A 83 14.93 -5.33 7.02
N ALA A 84 15.18 -5.30 5.71
CA ALA A 84 16.24 -4.51 5.09
C ALA A 84 16.00 -2.99 5.24
N LEU A 85 14.74 -2.55 5.16
CA LEU A 85 14.34 -1.16 5.38
C LEU A 85 14.57 -0.74 6.85
N GLN A 86 14.21 -1.58 7.82
CA GLN A 86 14.49 -1.33 9.24
C GLN A 86 16.01 -1.23 9.50
N GLY A 87 16.79 -2.06 8.80
CA GLY A 87 18.27 -2.02 8.84
C GLY A 87 18.88 -0.80 8.13
N GLY A 88 18.12 -0.11 7.26
CA GLY A 88 18.58 1.03 6.46
C GLY A 88 19.39 0.65 5.22
N THR A 89 19.29 -0.59 4.74
CA THR A 89 19.94 -1.07 3.49
C THR A 89 19.03 -0.93 2.26
N ILE A 90 17.73 -0.81 2.48
CA ILE A 90 16.71 -0.35 1.54
C ILE A 90 16.05 0.86 2.18
N GLU A 91 15.88 1.93 1.43
CA GLU A 91 15.35 3.19 1.96
C GLU A 91 13.82 3.27 1.86
N ILE A 92 13.24 2.72 0.78
CA ILE A 92 11.79 2.78 0.52
C ILE A 92 11.28 1.39 0.13
N VAL A 93 10.12 1.02 0.67
CA VAL A 93 9.38 -0.18 0.27
C VAL A 93 7.93 0.20 -0.02
N VAL A 94 7.39 -0.34 -1.12
CA VAL A 94 5.96 -0.28 -1.44
C VAL A 94 5.41 -1.69 -1.33
N LEU A 95 4.49 -1.93 -0.39
CA LEU A 95 3.98 -3.27 -0.08
C LEU A 95 2.52 -3.23 0.39
N ASN A 96 1.85 -4.39 0.32
CA ASN A 96 0.51 -4.54 0.89
C ASN A 96 0.52 -4.17 2.38
N SER A 97 -0.36 -3.24 2.76
CA SER A 97 -0.40 -2.72 4.13
C SER A 97 -0.66 -3.79 5.18
N GLY A 98 -1.45 -4.82 4.86
CA GLY A 98 -1.73 -5.93 5.77
C GLY A 98 -0.50 -6.76 6.16
N ILE A 99 0.57 -6.77 5.34
CA ILE A 99 1.83 -7.44 5.68
C ILE A 99 2.48 -6.79 6.91
N LEU A 100 2.29 -5.49 7.11
CA LEU A 100 2.80 -4.76 8.27
C LEU A 100 2.17 -5.20 9.59
N ALA A 101 1.11 -6.02 9.58
CA ALA A 101 0.53 -6.62 10.78
C ALA A 101 1.53 -7.46 11.58
N SER A 102 2.56 -8.01 10.93
CA SER A 102 3.67 -8.70 11.59
C SER A 102 4.51 -7.77 12.49
N GLN A 103 4.49 -6.46 12.23
CA GLN A 103 5.23 -5.44 12.97
C GLN A 103 4.30 -4.65 13.91
N VAL A 104 3.11 -4.29 13.43
CA VAL A 104 2.07 -3.55 14.16
C VAL A 104 0.74 -4.22 13.87
N LYS A 105 0.19 -4.94 14.84
CA LYS A 105 -1.02 -5.78 14.70
C LYS A 105 -2.21 -5.04 14.07
N ASP A 106 -2.33 -3.76 14.35
CA ASP A 106 -3.41 -2.91 13.84
C ASP A 106 -3.54 -2.89 12.31
N PHE A 107 -2.45 -3.11 11.58
CA PHE A 107 -2.47 -3.18 10.12
C PHE A 107 -3.27 -4.37 9.57
N ALA A 108 -3.57 -5.39 10.41
CA ALA A 108 -4.46 -6.49 10.03
C ALA A 108 -5.85 -6.00 9.60
N ILE A 109 -6.28 -4.83 10.07
CA ILE A 109 -7.57 -4.22 9.71
C ILE A 109 -7.76 -4.10 8.19
N TYR A 110 -6.68 -3.82 7.43
CA TYR A 110 -6.74 -3.66 5.97
C TYR A 110 -6.95 -4.98 5.21
N ASP A 111 -6.82 -6.11 5.89
CA ASP A 111 -7.12 -7.43 5.32
C ASP A 111 -8.50 -7.96 5.75
N PHE A 112 -9.32 -7.14 6.44
CA PHE A 112 -10.68 -7.54 6.80
C PHE A 112 -11.54 -7.66 5.53
N PRO A 113 -12.16 -8.83 5.32
CA PRO A 113 -13.05 -9.03 4.18
C PRO A 113 -14.21 -8.02 4.18
N PHE A 114 -14.51 -7.49 2.99
CA PHE A 114 -15.61 -6.56 2.77
C PHE A 114 -15.61 -5.30 3.64
N LEU A 115 -14.43 -4.88 4.11
CA LEU A 115 -14.27 -3.69 4.95
C LEU A 115 -14.74 -2.42 4.21
N PHE A 116 -14.27 -2.23 2.99
CA PHE A 116 -14.61 -1.09 2.15
C PHE A 116 -15.66 -1.46 1.10
N ALA A 117 -16.63 -0.57 0.88
CA ALA A 117 -17.65 -0.73 -0.13
C ALA A 117 -17.16 -0.35 -1.54
N ASN A 118 -16.22 0.58 -1.63
CA ASN A 118 -15.63 1.08 -2.87
C ASN A 118 -14.29 1.78 -2.62
N ALA A 119 -13.56 2.09 -3.70
CA ALA A 119 -12.24 2.70 -3.62
C ALA A 119 -12.28 4.13 -3.00
N LYS A 120 -13.35 4.90 -3.22
CA LYS A 120 -13.46 6.26 -2.64
C LYS A 120 -13.55 6.21 -1.11
N GLU A 121 -14.28 5.23 -0.57
CA GLU A 121 -14.36 4.99 0.86
C GLU A 121 -13.00 4.61 1.43
N ALA A 122 -12.28 3.72 0.75
CA ALA A 122 -10.92 3.35 1.12
C ALA A 122 -9.97 4.57 1.12
N ASP A 123 -9.99 5.39 0.04
CA ASP A 123 -9.18 6.61 -0.06
C ASP A 123 -9.43 7.55 1.13
N ALA A 124 -10.71 7.83 1.44
CA ALA A 124 -11.06 8.75 2.52
C ALA A 124 -10.55 8.26 3.89
N VAL A 125 -10.58 6.95 4.13
CA VAL A 125 -10.08 6.34 5.37
C VAL A 125 -8.55 6.37 5.44
N VAL A 126 -7.86 5.93 4.38
CA VAL A 126 -6.39 5.80 4.43
C VAL A 126 -5.68 7.14 4.37
N ASP A 127 -6.22 8.14 3.67
CA ASP A 127 -5.67 9.50 3.62
C ASP A 127 -6.09 10.34 4.83
N GLY A 128 -7.14 9.93 5.52
CA GLY A 128 -7.70 10.59 6.68
C GLY A 128 -6.92 10.35 7.99
N PRO A 129 -7.46 10.84 9.10
CA PRO A 129 -6.83 10.70 10.41
C PRO A 129 -6.58 9.25 10.83
N PHE A 130 -7.41 8.31 10.40
CA PHE A 130 -7.25 6.89 10.68
C PHE A 130 -5.97 6.32 10.07
N GLY A 131 -5.77 6.50 8.76
CA GLY A 131 -4.57 6.02 8.08
C GLY A 131 -3.30 6.68 8.59
N GLN A 132 -3.34 8.00 8.86
CA GLN A 132 -2.23 8.73 9.47
C GLN A 132 -1.86 8.19 10.86
N LYS A 133 -2.87 7.89 11.70
CA LYS A 133 -2.66 7.26 13.02
C LYS A 133 -2.00 5.89 12.90
N LEU A 134 -2.40 5.08 11.92
CA LEU A 134 -1.77 3.78 11.69
C LEU A 134 -0.31 3.94 11.23
N HIS A 135 -0.03 4.80 10.25
CA HIS A 135 1.32 5.06 9.80
C HIS A 135 2.22 5.61 10.92
N ALA A 136 1.67 6.42 11.84
CA ALA A 136 2.44 6.93 12.99
C ALA A 136 2.96 5.79 13.90
N LYS A 137 2.20 4.69 14.07
CA LYS A 137 2.62 3.53 14.86
C LYS A 137 3.85 2.81 14.28
N LEU A 138 4.13 2.97 12.99
CA LEU A 138 5.29 2.37 12.33
C LEU A 138 6.61 2.95 12.84
N GLN A 139 6.62 4.17 13.37
CA GLN A 139 7.85 4.82 13.83
C GLN A 139 8.53 4.05 14.96
N GLU A 140 7.78 3.45 15.86
CA GLU A 140 8.30 2.61 16.94
C GLU A 140 8.94 1.30 16.41
N LYS A 141 8.64 0.96 15.17
CA LYS A 141 9.18 -0.21 14.46
C LYS A 141 10.23 0.16 13.43
N GLY A 142 10.82 1.36 13.52
CA GLY A 142 11.89 1.79 12.64
C GLY A 142 11.46 2.12 11.20
N MET A 143 10.19 2.48 11.01
CA MET A 143 9.61 2.80 9.71
C MET A 143 8.84 4.11 9.74
N VAL A 144 8.80 4.83 8.63
CA VAL A 144 8.01 6.06 8.43
C VAL A 144 7.04 5.82 7.29
N GLY A 145 5.73 5.92 7.56
CA GLY A 145 4.71 5.87 6.51
C GLY A 145 4.65 7.20 5.78
N LEU A 146 4.78 7.18 4.45
CA LEU A 146 4.73 8.38 3.61
C LEU A 146 3.36 8.57 2.96
N ALA A 147 2.79 7.53 2.38
CA ALA A 147 1.52 7.58 1.66
C ALA A 147 0.89 6.18 1.57
N TYR A 148 -0.41 6.16 1.22
CA TYR A 148 -1.09 4.94 0.79
C TYR A 148 -1.39 5.01 -0.71
N TRP A 149 -1.08 3.91 -1.42
CA TRP A 149 -1.41 3.66 -2.81
C TRP A 149 -2.50 2.60 -2.93
N GLU A 150 -2.92 2.28 -4.14
CA GLU A 150 -3.97 1.31 -4.39
C GLU A 150 -3.42 0.02 -5.03
N LEU A 151 -3.71 -1.14 -4.43
CA LEU A 151 -3.64 -2.41 -5.13
C LEU A 151 -4.99 -2.76 -5.76
N GLY A 152 -6.07 -2.46 -5.04
CA GLY A 152 -7.44 -2.62 -5.48
C GLY A 152 -8.20 -3.79 -4.85
N PHE A 153 -9.38 -4.09 -5.41
CA PHE A 153 -10.25 -5.19 -4.99
C PHE A 153 -9.76 -6.54 -5.51
N ARG A 154 -9.75 -7.52 -4.63
CA ARG A 154 -9.20 -8.85 -4.88
C ARG A 154 -10.24 -9.82 -5.41
N GLN A 155 -9.82 -10.63 -6.37
CA GLN A 155 -10.58 -11.65 -7.06
C GLN A 155 -9.91 -13.00 -6.85
N MET A 156 -10.66 -14.11 -6.92
CA MET A 156 -10.11 -15.45 -6.76
C MET A 156 -9.81 -16.09 -8.12
N THR A 157 -8.64 -16.75 -8.24
CA THR A 157 -8.34 -17.59 -9.39
C THR A 157 -8.01 -19.01 -8.95
N ASN A 158 -8.27 -19.99 -9.81
CA ASN A 158 -7.83 -21.36 -9.60
C ASN A 158 -7.70 -22.15 -10.93
N SER A 159 -7.01 -23.28 -10.88
CA SER A 159 -6.79 -24.16 -12.04
C SER A 159 -7.78 -25.33 -12.12
N LYS A 160 -8.67 -25.53 -11.12
CA LYS A 160 -9.48 -26.75 -10.96
C LYS A 160 -10.90 -26.64 -11.53
N ARG A 161 -11.65 -25.58 -11.19
CA ARG A 161 -13.08 -25.44 -11.50
C ARG A 161 -13.56 -24.01 -11.46
N PRO A 162 -14.66 -23.68 -12.16
CA PRO A 162 -15.34 -22.39 -11.95
C PRO A 162 -15.83 -22.29 -10.49
N LEU A 163 -15.83 -21.07 -9.94
CA LEU A 163 -16.43 -20.78 -8.64
C LEU A 163 -17.73 -19.99 -8.89
N ASN A 164 -18.87 -20.68 -8.81
CA ASN A 164 -20.20 -20.08 -9.01
C ASN A 164 -20.94 -19.88 -7.68
N LYS A 165 -20.52 -20.59 -6.63
CA LYS A 165 -21.08 -20.54 -5.29
C LYS A 165 -19.97 -20.71 -4.25
N VAL A 166 -20.26 -20.31 -3.02
CA VAL A 166 -19.28 -20.34 -1.90
C VAL A 166 -18.71 -21.76 -1.67
N GLU A 167 -19.54 -22.80 -1.81
CA GLU A 167 -19.11 -24.21 -1.62
C GLU A 167 -18.07 -24.67 -2.65
N ASP A 168 -17.98 -24.01 -3.81
CA ASP A 168 -16.99 -24.39 -4.81
C ASP A 168 -15.55 -24.09 -4.37
N ILE A 169 -15.38 -23.30 -3.30
CA ILE A 169 -14.08 -22.99 -2.69
C ILE A 169 -13.58 -24.15 -1.84
N ALA A 170 -14.48 -24.98 -1.32
CA ALA A 170 -14.14 -26.05 -0.40
C ALA A 170 -13.07 -27.00 -1.00
N GLY A 171 -12.06 -27.33 -0.18
CA GLY A 171 -10.96 -28.22 -0.53
C GLY A 171 -9.88 -27.64 -1.42
N LEU A 172 -10.06 -26.45 -2.01
CA LEU A 172 -9.02 -25.81 -2.81
C LEU A 172 -7.83 -25.39 -1.94
N LYS A 173 -6.62 -25.71 -2.40
CA LYS A 173 -5.38 -25.19 -1.83
C LYS A 173 -5.19 -23.75 -2.36
N LEU A 174 -5.53 -22.76 -1.55
CA LEU A 174 -5.43 -21.37 -1.94
C LEU A 174 -4.20 -20.71 -1.31
N ARG A 175 -3.32 -20.16 -2.13
CA ARG A 175 -2.27 -19.30 -1.63
C ARG A 175 -2.90 -18.03 -1.07
N VAL A 176 -2.44 -17.63 0.11
CA VAL A 176 -2.83 -16.39 0.77
C VAL A 176 -1.61 -15.57 1.18
N ILE A 177 -1.81 -14.27 1.42
CA ILE A 177 -0.82 -13.42 2.07
C ILE A 177 -0.53 -13.98 3.46
N PRO A 178 0.75 -14.09 3.90
CA PRO A 178 1.11 -14.67 5.19
C PRO A 178 0.67 -13.82 6.40
N ASN A 179 -0.61 -13.89 6.74
CA ASN A 179 -1.15 -13.35 7.98
C ASN A 179 -2.37 -14.14 8.46
N THR A 180 -2.72 -13.98 9.74
CA THR A 180 -3.74 -14.80 10.40
C THR A 180 -5.11 -14.67 9.77
N ILE A 181 -5.54 -13.45 9.43
CA ILE A 181 -6.89 -13.23 8.90
C ILE A 181 -7.07 -13.86 7.52
N ASN A 182 -6.04 -13.81 6.67
CA ASN A 182 -6.10 -14.42 5.34
C ASN A 182 -6.10 -15.96 5.42
N ILE A 183 -5.45 -16.54 6.42
CA ILE A 183 -5.54 -17.97 6.72
C ILE A 183 -6.94 -18.31 7.23
N ASP A 184 -7.47 -17.51 8.14
CA ASP A 184 -8.75 -17.80 8.80
C ASP A 184 -9.94 -17.75 7.84
N TRP A 185 -9.99 -16.74 6.93
CA TRP A 185 -11.13 -16.65 6.03
C TRP A 185 -11.16 -17.78 4.99
N VAL A 186 -9.99 -18.25 4.50
CA VAL A 186 -9.97 -19.43 3.61
C VAL A 186 -10.48 -20.67 4.36
N LYS A 187 -10.06 -20.87 5.62
CA LYS A 187 -10.57 -21.97 6.46
C LYS A 187 -12.08 -21.86 6.70
N ALA A 188 -12.61 -20.65 6.93
CA ALA A 188 -14.03 -20.43 7.11
C ALA A 188 -14.87 -20.79 5.87
N LEU A 189 -14.25 -20.88 4.70
CA LEU A 189 -14.85 -21.34 3.45
C LEU A 189 -14.53 -22.79 3.11
N ASP A 190 -14.05 -23.58 4.09
CA ASP A 190 -13.63 -24.97 3.94
C ASP A 190 -12.49 -25.17 2.93
N GLY A 191 -11.74 -24.11 2.62
CA GLY A 191 -10.54 -24.15 1.79
C GLY A 191 -9.29 -24.50 2.61
N ASN A 192 -8.20 -24.79 1.90
CA ASN A 192 -6.89 -25.12 2.48
C ASN A 192 -5.93 -23.93 2.23
N PRO A 193 -5.74 -23.02 3.21
CA PRO A 193 -4.86 -21.87 3.03
C PRO A 193 -3.40 -22.30 3.02
N THR A 194 -2.64 -21.76 2.07
CA THR A 194 -1.19 -21.93 1.98
C THR A 194 -0.54 -20.54 2.02
N PRO A 195 -0.10 -20.08 3.21
CA PRO A 195 0.60 -18.79 3.30
C PRO A 195 1.96 -18.89 2.61
N LEU A 196 2.20 -18.00 1.63
CA LEU A 196 3.39 -18.02 0.77
C LEU A 196 3.75 -16.61 0.34
N ALA A 197 5.03 -16.28 0.27
CA ALA A 197 5.50 -14.99 -0.22
C ALA A 197 5.05 -14.76 -1.66
N PHE A 198 4.77 -13.49 -2.03
CA PHE A 198 4.30 -13.17 -3.38
C PHE A 198 5.31 -13.54 -4.46
N THR A 199 6.61 -13.38 -4.18
CA THR A 199 7.71 -13.72 -5.10
C THR A 199 7.79 -15.22 -5.46
N GLU A 200 7.15 -16.10 -4.68
CA GLU A 200 7.11 -17.56 -4.90
C GLU A 200 5.83 -18.01 -5.59
N LEU A 201 4.85 -17.10 -5.74
CA LEU A 201 3.49 -17.47 -6.11
C LEU A 201 3.38 -18.07 -7.52
N TYR A 202 4.00 -17.45 -8.54
CA TYR A 202 3.91 -17.95 -9.91
C TYR A 202 4.42 -19.40 -10.00
N SER A 203 5.60 -19.69 -9.45
CA SER A 203 6.18 -21.03 -9.43
C SER A 203 5.32 -22.03 -8.66
N ALA A 204 4.71 -21.63 -7.55
CA ALA A 204 3.81 -22.49 -6.78
C ALA A 204 2.53 -22.85 -7.57
N LEU A 205 1.98 -21.89 -8.33
CA LEU A 205 0.83 -22.12 -9.23
C LEU A 205 1.21 -23.02 -10.41
N GLU A 206 2.34 -22.76 -11.05
CA GLU A 206 2.86 -23.53 -12.20
C GLU A 206 3.13 -24.98 -11.80
N GLN A 207 3.78 -25.21 -10.67
CA GLN A 207 4.07 -26.54 -10.13
C GLN A 207 2.84 -27.22 -9.48
N LYS A 208 1.68 -26.54 -9.43
CA LYS A 208 0.45 -27.03 -8.80
C LYS A 208 0.62 -27.37 -7.31
N ALA A 209 1.58 -26.73 -6.64
CA ALA A 209 1.71 -26.80 -5.18
C ALA A 209 0.51 -26.15 -4.48
N VAL A 210 -0.08 -25.16 -5.12
CA VAL A 210 -1.37 -24.56 -4.79
C VAL A 210 -2.33 -24.64 -5.99
N ASP A 211 -3.63 -24.73 -5.73
CA ASP A 211 -4.65 -24.80 -6.78
C ASP A 211 -5.03 -23.42 -7.28
N GLY A 212 -4.90 -22.41 -6.44
CA GLY A 212 -5.32 -21.06 -6.74
C GLY A 212 -4.72 -20.01 -5.81
N GLN A 213 -5.13 -18.78 -6.06
CA GLN A 213 -4.72 -17.59 -5.32
C GLN A 213 -5.82 -16.53 -5.40
N GLU A 214 -5.62 -15.40 -4.75
CA GLU A 214 -6.49 -14.22 -4.85
C GLU A 214 -5.64 -12.95 -4.95
N ASN A 215 -6.00 -12.07 -5.87
CA ASN A 215 -5.36 -10.79 -6.14
C ASN A 215 -6.26 -9.90 -7.00
N PRO A 216 -6.01 -8.59 -7.09
CA PRO A 216 -6.66 -7.73 -8.07
C PRO A 216 -6.35 -8.13 -9.51
N LEU A 217 -7.23 -7.72 -10.43
CA LEU A 217 -7.12 -8.06 -11.85
C LEU A 217 -5.80 -7.59 -12.46
N SER A 218 -5.36 -6.39 -12.12
CA SER A 218 -4.08 -5.81 -12.58
C SER A 218 -2.87 -6.67 -12.17
N VAL A 219 -2.89 -7.25 -10.96
CA VAL A 219 -1.85 -8.18 -10.49
C VAL A 219 -1.89 -9.48 -11.27
N ILE A 220 -3.09 -10.04 -11.49
CA ILE A 220 -3.29 -11.29 -12.25
C ILE A 220 -2.74 -11.13 -13.66
N LEU A 221 -3.00 -10.00 -14.30
CA LEU A 221 -2.54 -9.69 -15.65
C LEU A 221 -1.02 -9.47 -15.70
N ALA A 222 -0.49 -8.55 -14.88
CA ALA A 222 0.91 -8.15 -14.93
C ALA A 222 1.87 -9.30 -14.56
N ASN A 223 1.44 -10.21 -13.66
CA ASN A 223 2.21 -11.39 -13.28
C ASN A 223 1.89 -12.62 -14.14
N LYS A 224 1.07 -12.46 -15.18
CA LYS A 224 0.70 -13.52 -16.12
C LYS A 224 0.08 -14.76 -15.46
N PHE A 225 -0.63 -14.59 -14.36
CA PHE A 225 -1.25 -15.74 -13.69
C PHE A 225 -2.27 -16.46 -14.56
N PHE A 226 -2.80 -15.80 -15.61
CA PHE A 226 -3.67 -16.40 -16.61
C PHE A 226 -2.99 -17.57 -17.39
N GLU A 227 -1.66 -17.65 -17.42
CA GLU A 227 -0.93 -18.77 -18.04
C GLU A 227 -1.05 -20.06 -17.22
N VAL A 228 -1.21 -19.94 -15.90
CA VAL A 228 -1.24 -21.04 -14.91
C VAL A 228 -2.55 -21.17 -14.15
N GLN A 229 -3.51 -20.25 -14.39
CA GLN A 229 -4.82 -20.21 -13.75
C GLN A 229 -5.93 -20.11 -14.79
N LYS A 230 -6.81 -21.10 -14.85
CA LYS A 230 -7.86 -21.21 -15.87
C LYS A 230 -9.12 -20.43 -15.49
N TYR A 231 -9.47 -20.41 -14.22
CA TYR A 231 -10.74 -19.88 -13.73
C TYR A 231 -10.52 -18.62 -12.91
N LEU A 232 -11.35 -17.61 -13.14
CA LEU A 232 -11.37 -16.33 -12.41
C LEU A 232 -12.78 -16.10 -11.90
N ALA A 233 -12.94 -15.95 -10.59
CA ALA A 233 -14.19 -15.56 -9.95
C ALA A 233 -14.11 -14.12 -9.46
N ILE A 234 -15.05 -13.29 -9.89
CA ILE A 234 -15.19 -11.91 -9.44
C ILE A 234 -15.90 -11.92 -8.08
N THR A 235 -15.15 -11.70 -7.02
CA THR A 235 -15.62 -11.81 -5.64
C THR A 235 -15.57 -10.50 -4.87
N ASN A 236 -14.67 -9.59 -5.23
CA ASN A 236 -14.44 -8.31 -4.54
C ASN A 236 -14.44 -8.44 -3.01
N HIS A 237 -13.89 -9.55 -2.52
CA HIS A 237 -14.00 -9.94 -1.12
C HIS A 237 -13.10 -9.15 -0.18
N GLN A 238 -12.10 -8.46 -0.72
CA GLN A 238 -11.14 -7.68 0.05
C GLN A 238 -10.58 -6.54 -0.81
N TYR A 239 -10.31 -5.40 -0.20
CA TYR A 239 -9.57 -4.29 -0.81
C TYR A 239 -8.26 -4.09 -0.08
N ASN A 240 -7.16 -3.96 -0.80
CA ASN A 240 -5.87 -3.72 -0.19
C ASN A 240 -5.27 -2.37 -0.57
N PRO A 241 -5.08 -1.47 0.40
CA PRO A 241 -4.17 -0.34 0.24
C PRO A 241 -2.71 -0.81 0.30
N GLN A 242 -1.84 -0.11 -0.41
CA GLN A 242 -0.39 -0.30 -0.36
C GLN A 242 0.22 0.80 0.49
N SER A 243 1.08 0.44 1.44
CA SER A 243 1.87 1.42 2.18
C SER A 243 3.16 1.73 1.46
N VAL A 244 3.44 3.04 1.27
CA VAL A 244 4.76 3.54 0.89
C VAL A 244 5.48 3.90 2.18
N ILE A 245 6.48 3.11 2.54
CA ILE A 245 7.21 3.26 3.80
C ILE A 245 8.67 3.59 3.56
N PHE A 246 9.25 4.39 4.45
CA PHE A 246 10.64 4.82 4.42
C PHE A 246 11.39 4.29 5.65
N SER A 247 12.68 4.00 5.52
CA SER A 247 13.56 3.62 6.65
C SER A 247 13.68 4.76 7.65
N LYS A 248 13.21 4.57 8.88
CA LYS A 248 13.36 5.58 9.93
C LYS A 248 14.83 5.88 10.22
N LYS A 249 15.70 4.86 10.18
CA LYS A 249 17.13 5.03 10.37
C LYS A 249 17.76 6.01 9.38
N VAL A 250 17.35 5.96 8.12
CA VAL A 250 17.80 6.90 7.09
C VAL A 250 17.03 8.22 7.19
N TRP A 251 15.71 8.17 7.42
CA TRP A 251 14.85 9.35 7.57
C TRP A 251 15.38 10.34 8.63
N ASP A 252 15.84 9.81 9.75
CA ASP A 252 16.34 10.65 10.85
C ASP A 252 17.64 11.39 10.51
N THR A 253 18.36 10.97 9.46
CA THR A 253 19.54 11.68 8.94
C THR A 253 19.20 12.81 7.98
N LEU A 254 17.95 12.85 7.47
CA LEU A 254 17.50 13.85 6.52
C LEU A 254 17.13 15.15 7.22
N ASN A 255 17.42 16.27 6.56
CA ASN A 255 16.96 17.57 7.03
C ASN A 255 15.48 17.84 6.67
N ALA A 256 14.92 18.93 7.18
CA ALA A 256 13.50 19.26 7.00
C ALA A 256 13.11 19.48 5.52
N ALA A 257 13.99 20.07 4.71
CA ALA A 257 13.71 20.28 3.28
C ALA A 257 13.69 18.95 2.52
N GLU A 258 14.62 18.04 2.80
CA GLU A 258 14.70 16.71 2.21
C GLU A 258 13.47 15.87 2.57
N LYS A 259 13.06 15.88 3.85
CA LYS A 259 11.84 15.20 4.32
C LYS A 259 10.59 15.75 3.63
N LYS A 260 10.52 17.07 3.47
CA LYS A 260 9.40 17.72 2.77
C LYS A 260 9.32 17.31 1.31
N VAL A 261 10.44 17.25 0.59
CA VAL A 261 10.49 16.77 -0.80
C VAL A 261 9.91 15.36 -0.91
N LEU A 262 10.35 14.44 -0.06
CA LEU A 262 9.88 13.04 -0.08
C LEU A 262 8.40 12.95 0.25
N GLN A 263 7.94 13.66 1.28
CA GLN A 263 6.53 13.61 1.70
C GLN A 263 5.60 14.22 0.65
N ASP A 264 5.93 15.39 0.10
CA ASP A 264 5.12 16.06 -0.93
C ASP A 264 5.06 15.21 -2.20
N ALA A 265 6.20 14.66 -2.62
CA ALA A 265 6.27 13.77 -3.79
C ALA A 265 5.48 12.47 -3.60
N ALA A 266 5.54 11.86 -2.41
CA ALA A 266 4.77 10.65 -2.09
C ALA A 266 3.26 10.91 -2.13
N ASN A 267 2.80 12.02 -1.59
CA ASN A 267 1.38 12.41 -1.60
C ASN A 267 0.87 12.70 -3.03
N GLU A 268 1.69 13.34 -3.86
CA GLU A 268 1.35 13.63 -5.25
C GLU A 268 1.36 12.34 -6.10
N ALA A 269 2.37 11.49 -5.91
CA ALA A 269 2.46 10.20 -6.57
C ALA A 269 1.30 9.26 -6.20
N ALA A 270 0.77 9.32 -4.96
CA ALA A 270 -0.37 8.52 -4.54
C ALA A 270 -1.63 8.81 -5.37
N LYS A 271 -1.90 10.08 -5.64
CA LYS A 271 -3.04 10.48 -6.48
C LYS A 271 -2.90 9.98 -7.93
N TYR A 272 -1.69 10.10 -8.46
CA TYR A 272 -1.37 9.63 -9.80
C TYR A 272 -1.48 8.10 -9.90
N GLU A 273 -0.90 7.38 -8.97
CA GLU A 273 -0.91 5.92 -8.94
C GLU A 273 -2.33 5.36 -8.87
N ARG A 274 -3.19 5.89 -8.00
CA ARG A 274 -4.60 5.48 -7.90
C ARG A 274 -5.34 5.71 -9.22
N GLN A 275 -5.09 6.82 -9.90
CA GLN A 275 -5.71 7.08 -11.21
C GLN A 275 -5.25 6.04 -12.23
N VAL A 276 -3.95 5.78 -12.32
CA VAL A 276 -3.39 4.77 -13.24
C VAL A 276 -3.90 3.37 -12.92
N SER A 277 -4.02 3.00 -11.63
CA SER A 277 -4.57 1.72 -11.20
C SER A 277 -6.03 1.55 -11.65
N ARG A 278 -6.87 2.56 -11.45
CA ARG A 278 -8.29 2.54 -11.82
C ARG A 278 -8.51 2.54 -13.32
N ASP A 279 -7.70 3.32 -14.06
CA ASP A 279 -7.75 3.34 -15.52
C ASP A 279 -7.30 1.99 -16.11
N ALA A 280 -6.30 1.36 -15.51
CA ALA A 280 -5.85 0.03 -15.92
C ALA A 280 -6.93 -1.03 -15.68
N ASP A 281 -7.62 -1.00 -14.53
CA ASP A 281 -8.65 -1.99 -14.20
C ASP A 281 -9.83 -1.97 -15.18
N ALA A 282 -10.15 -0.82 -15.78
CA ALA A 282 -11.29 -0.65 -16.68
C ALA A 282 -11.27 -1.57 -17.92
N GLY A 283 -10.11 -2.10 -18.33
CA GLY A 283 -10.01 -3.01 -19.48
C GLY A 283 -9.35 -4.35 -19.17
N THR A 284 -8.90 -4.54 -17.92
CA THR A 284 -8.12 -5.71 -17.52
C THR A 284 -8.92 -7.01 -17.55
N LEU A 285 -10.19 -6.97 -17.14
CA LEU A 285 -11.06 -8.14 -17.20
C LEU A 285 -11.22 -8.69 -18.62
N ASP A 286 -11.37 -7.82 -19.61
CA ASP A 286 -11.48 -8.22 -21.02
C ASP A 286 -10.16 -8.77 -21.57
N GLN A 287 -9.03 -8.24 -21.12
CA GLN A 287 -7.72 -8.77 -21.48
C GLN A 287 -7.54 -10.20 -20.93
N LEU A 288 -7.93 -10.44 -19.67
CA LEU A 288 -7.87 -11.77 -19.04
C LEU A 288 -8.80 -12.77 -19.72
N LYS A 289 -10.02 -12.35 -20.12
CA LYS A 289 -10.93 -13.18 -20.96
C LYS A 289 -10.30 -13.52 -22.31
N LYS A 290 -9.70 -12.55 -22.99
CA LYS A 290 -8.99 -12.77 -24.26
C LYS A 290 -7.76 -13.67 -24.10
N ALA A 291 -7.11 -13.64 -22.95
CA ALA A 291 -6.01 -14.54 -22.60
C ALA A 291 -6.47 -15.97 -22.23
N GLY A 292 -7.80 -16.24 -22.28
CA GLY A 292 -8.36 -17.58 -22.12
C GLY A 292 -8.90 -17.92 -20.75
N MET A 293 -8.93 -16.95 -19.80
CA MET A 293 -9.55 -17.19 -18.49
C MET A 293 -11.07 -17.33 -18.58
N GLN A 294 -11.60 -18.33 -17.92
CA GLN A 294 -13.04 -18.52 -17.77
C GLN A 294 -13.51 -17.74 -16.53
N VAL A 295 -14.32 -16.71 -16.77
CA VAL A 295 -14.78 -15.80 -15.73
C VAL A 295 -16.14 -16.23 -15.20
N SER A 296 -16.29 -16.24 -13.89
CA SER A 296 -17.55 -16.38 -13.16
C SER A 296 -17.75 -15.21 -12.21
N GLU A 297 -18.99 -14.93 -11.88
CA GLU A 297 -19.38 -13.89 -10.93
C GLU A 297 -20.32 -14.51 -9.89
N PHE A 298 -20.11 -14.17 -8.63
CA PHE A 298 -21.03 -14.58 -7.58
C PHE A 298 -22.34 -13.79 -7.69
N SER A 299 -23.46 -14.47 -7.62
CA SER A 299 -24.78 -13.81 -7.49
C SER A 299 -24.83 -12.98 -6.20
N ALA A 300 -25.76 -12.04 -6.12
CA ALA A 300 -25.97 -11.27 -4.90
C ALA A 300 -26.21 -12.17 -3.67
N ALA A 301 -26.93 -13.28 -3.84
CA ALA A 301 -27.17 -14.27 -2.79
C ALA A 301 -25.88 -14.98 -2.35
N GLU A 302 -25.02 -15.39 -3.30
CA GLU A 302 -23.75 -16.02 -2.98
C GLU A 302 -22.75 -15.02 -2.36
N THR A 303 -22.77 -13.76 -2.80
CA THR A 303 -21.97 -12.69 -2.16
C THR A 303 -22.43 -12.45 -0.71
N ALA A 304 -23.74 -12.43 -0.45
CA ALA A 304 -24.29 -12.30 0.89
C ALA A 304 -23.85 -13.49 1.78
N LYS A 305 -23.94 -14.72 1.25
CA LYS A 305 -23.48 -15.92 1.93
C LYS A 305 -21.99 -15.92 2.22
N LEU A 306 -21.17 -15.44 1.27
CA LEU A 306 -19.73 -15.27 1.47
C LEU A 306 -19.44 -14.30 2.63
N ARG A 307 -20.16 -13.17 2.69
CA ARG A 307 -20.06 -12.22 3.80
C ARG A 307 -20.43 -12.85 5.15
N GLU A 308 -21.54 -13.60 5.20
CA GLU A 308 -21.95 -14.29 6.43
C GLU A 308 -20.90 -15.29 6.93
N ARG A 309 -20.32 -16.09 6.02
CA ARG A 309 -19.25 -17.04 6.36
C ARG A 309 -17.99 -16.36 6.89
N MET A 310 -17.72 -15.11 6.48
CA MET A 310 -16.55 -14.35 6.91
C MET A 310 -16.78 -13.54 8.20
N LYS A 311 -18.00 -13.32 8.65
CA LYS A 311 -18.29 -12.55 9.89
C LYS A 311 -17.55 -13.09 11.13
N PRO A 312 -17.56 -14.40 11.42
CA PRO A 312 -16.85 -14.94 12.59
C PRO A 312 -15.33 -14.66 12.53
N VAL A 313 -14.76 -14.64 11.31
CA VAL A 313 -13.35 -14.36 11.10
C VAL A 313 -13.03 -12.89 11.45
N ILE A 314 -13.89 -11.96 11.00
CA ILE A 314 -13.77 -10.54 11.30
C ILE A 314 -13.87 -10.32 12.82
N THR A 315 -14.84 -10.92 13.49
CA THR A 315 -15.02 -10.82 14.95
C THR A 315 -13.80 -11.33 15.69
N LYS A 316 -13.36 -12.57 15.42
CA LYS A 316 -12.20 -13.19 16.06
C LYS A 316 -10.91 -12.36 15.90
N ASN A 317 -10.63 -11.92 14.67
CA ASN A 317 -9.42 -11.14 14.40
C ASN A 317 -9.53 -9.70 14.95
N GLY A 318 -10.75 -9.14 15.02
CA GLY A 318 -11.03 -7.84 15.61
C GLY A 318 -10.76 -7.76 17.11
N GLU A 319 -10.94 -8.86 17.84
CA GLU A 319 -10.64 -8.96 19.28
C GLU A 319 -9.16 -8.68 19.60
N ALA A 320 -8.26 -8.92 18.67
CA ALA A 320 -6.83 -8.63 18.83
C ALA A 320 -6.48 -7.14 18.67
N ILE A 321 -7.38 -6.33 18.06
CA ILE A 321 -7.21 -4.92 17.72
C ILE A 321 -8.50 -4.10 17.96
N PRO A 322 -9.14 -4.20 19.14
CA PRO A 322 -10.49 -3.67 19.37
C PRO A 322 -10.60 -2.16 19.17
N ASP A 323 -9.61 -1.39 19.61
CA ASP A 323 -9.62 0.07 19.45
C ASP A 323 -9.49 0.46 17.97
N THR A 324 -8.68 -0.25 17.22
CA THR A 324 -8.50 -0.02 15.78
C THR A 324 -9.78 -0.35 15.00
N VAL A 325 -10.47 -1.43 15.35
CA VAL A 325 -11.78 -1.76 14.77
C VAL A 325 -12.80 -0.68 15.09
N LYS A 326 -12.88 -0.25 16.34
CA LYS A 326 -13.78 0.83 16.77
C LYS A 326 -13.53 2.13 16.00
N ASP A 327 -12.27 2.55 15.87
CA ASP A 327 -11.89 3.77 15.16
C ASP A 327 -12.23 3.64 13.65
N MET A 328 -11.93 2.49 13.04
CA MET A 328 -12.26 2.22 11.64
C MET A 328 -13.77 2.30 11.38
N LEU A 329 -14.58 1.64 12.21
CA LEU A 329 -16.04 1.67 12.07
C LEU A 329 -16.58 3.09 12.23
N ALA A 330 -16.04 3.87 13.16
CA ALA A 330 -16.43 5.26 13.35
C ALA A 330 -16.10 6.14 12.11
N GLU A 331 -14.98 5.90 11.44
CA GLU A 331 -14.66 6.59 10.18
C GLU A 331 -15.61 6.16 9.04
N LEU A 332 -15.85 4.86 8.88
CA LEU A 332 -16.77 4.34 7.88
C LEU A 332 -18.21 4.85 8.07
N ASP A 333 -18.67 4.94 9.32
CA ASP A 333 -20.01 5.46 9.64
C ASP A 333 -20.18 6.95 9.26
N LYS A 334 -19.10 7.75 9.33
CA LYS A 334 -19.14 9.15 8.87
C LYS A 334 -19.26 9.24 7.34
N LEU A 335 -18.63 8.32 6.62
CA LEU A 335 -18.60 8.31 5.15
C LEU A 335 -19.87 7.71 4.51
N ARG A 336 -20.59 6.88 5.27
CA ARG A 336 -21.80 6.16 4.81
C ARG A 336 -23.10 6.88 5.14
N LYS A 337 -23.03 8.04 5.83
CA LYS A 337 -24.16 8.95 6.10
C LYS A 337 -24.37 9.91 4.95
#